data_8efb50a61dddc1e9d10c4f030b603f60
#
_entry.id   8efb50a61dddc1e9d10c4f030b603f60
#
_cell.length_a   1.000
_cell.length_b   1.000
_cell.length_c   1.000
_cell.angle_alpha   90.00
_cell.angle_beta   90.00
_cell.angle_gamma   90.00
#
_symmetry.space_group_name_H-M   'P 1'
#
loop_
_entity.id
_entity.type
_entity.pdbx_description
1 polymer ?
#
loop_
_entity_poly.entity_id
_entity_poly.type
_entity_poly.pdbx_seq_one_letter_code
_entity_poly.pdbx_strand_id
1 'polypeptide(L)'
;MSNKEHAKNFLKGLTTITGIPQRKLQKYAEENSLFNILEHPQTIDPNSKQLEKISLLNEFISSYNLLRVYEQENKLSLSSSTVTGQYFASLLGGIKDKEKFMVTFLDSGNNVIETRTMTEGGINEAVVYPREVLKAALACDCKNLILAHNHPGGSLKASSQDIELTRKLHAIFTPLEIGVLDHVIVAGPKYISMAEQGLMPMGHGLKPNYEPVIMNSSFAEDNSFDKNEQETIHTILGIGEEEWER
;
A
#
# COMPACT_ATOMS: atom_id res chain seq x y z
N MET A 1 -20.98 10.21 -16.19
CA MET A 1 -22.22 10.94 -15.77
C MET A 1 -22.35 12.22 -16.57
N SER A 2 -23.56 12.59 -17.01
CA SER A 2 -23.76 13.82 -17.75
C SER A 2 -23.82 15.02 -16.79
N ASN A 3 -23.47 16.22 -17.29
CA ASN A 3 -23.54 17.45 -16.49
C ASN A 3 -24.96 17.71 -15.90
N LYS A 4 -26.00 17.25 -16.60
CA LYS A 4 -27.40 17.30 -16.11
C LYS A 4 -27.66 16.45 -14.87
N GLU A 5 -27.00 15.31 -14.75
CA GLU A 5 -27.16 14.42 -13.59
C GLU A 5 -26.48 14.99 -12.35
N HIS A 6 -25.28 15.57 -12.51
CA HIS A 6 -24.61 16.28 -11.42
C HIS A 6 -25.41 17.47 -10.91
N ALA A 7 -25.98 18.28 -11.79
CA ALA A 7 -26.85 19.39 -11.41
C ALA A 7 -28.10 18.91 -10.62
N LYS A 8 -28.73 17.82 -11.07
CA LYS A 8 -29.88 17.22 -10.37
C LYS A 8 -29.50 16.72 -8.96
N ASN A 9 -28.37 16.04 -8.82
CA ASN A 9 -27.88 15.55 -7.55
C ASN A 9 -27.50 16.69 -6.60
N PHE A 10 -26.90 17.77 -7.12
CA PHE A 10 -26.58 18.98 -6.37
C PHE A 10 -27.84 19.63 -5.79
N LEU A 11 -28.87 19.88 -6.63
CA LEU A 11 -30.13 20.44 -6.18
C LEU A 11 -30.85 19.56 -5.15
N LYS A 12 -30.84 18.24 -5.34
CA LYS A 12 -31.39 17.29 -4.39
C LYS A 12 -30.66 17.35 -3.04
N GLY A 13 -29.31 17.36 -3.07
CA GLY A 13 -28.49 17.50 -1.88
C GLY A 13 -28.77 18.80 -1.13
N LEU A 14 -28.81 19.94 -1.83
CA LEU A 14 -29.15 21.23 -1.24
C LEU A 14 -30.53 21.23 -0.58
N THR A 15 -31.55 20.68 -1.26
CA THR A 15 -32.88 20.54 -0.67
C THR A 15 -32.85 19.76 0.63
N THR A 16 -32.15 18.63 0.65
CA THR A 16 -32.07 17.75 1.82
C THR A 16 -31.33 18.43 3.00
N ILE A 17 -30.24 19.10 2.73
CA ILE A 17 -29.40 19.75 3.76
C ILE A 17 -30.05 21.04 4.27
N THR A 18 -30.46 21.91 3.38
CA THR A 18 -30.91 23.26 3.74
C THR A 18 -32.39 23.31 4.10
N GLY A 19 -33.20 22.36 3.59
CA GLY A 19 -34.65 22.39 3.70
C GLY A 19 -35.32 23.40 2.75
N ILE A 20 -34.58 23.94 1.78
CA ILE A 20 -35.16 24.79 0.73
C ILE A 20 -35.93 23.89 -0.26
N PRO A 21 -37.19 24.20 -0.59
CA PRO A 21 -37.98 23.39 -1.52
C PRO A 21 -37.29 23.22 -2.87
N GLN A 22 -37.20 22.01 -3.37
CA GLN A 22 -36.55 21.68 -4.63
C GLN A 22 -37.09 22.51 -5.79
N ARG A 23 -38.42 22.75 -5.82
CA ARG A 23 -39.08 23.56 -6.84
C ARG A 23 -38.54 24.99 -6.87
N LYS A 24 -38.22 25.57 -5.68
CA LYS A 24 -37.66 26.94 -5.60
C LYS A 24 -36.25 26.98 -6.19
N LEU A 25 -35.42 25.98 -5.86
CA LEU A 25 -34.07 25.84 -6.39
C LEU A 25 -34.05 25.59 -7.90
N GLN A 26 -34.94 24.74 -8.39
CA GLN A 26 -35.08 24.46 -9.84
C GLN A 26 -35.46 25.69 -10.63
N LYS A 27 -36.49 26.42 -10.15
CA LYS A 27 -36.93 27.66 -10.80
C LYS A 27 -35.80 28.70 -10.88
N TYR A 28 -35.02 28.83 -9.79
CA TYR A 28 -33.87 29.75 -9.79
C TYR A 28 -32.81 29.32 -10.81
N ALA A 29 -32.55 28.00 -10.92
CA ALA A 29 -31.55 27.43 -11.80
C ALA A 29 -31.88 27.51 -13.30
N GLU A 30 -33.13 27.81 -13.67
CA GLU A 30 -33.55 28.00 -15.07
C GLU A 30 -32.91 29.25 -15.67
N GLU A 31 -32.70 30.29 -14.86
CA GLU A 31 -32.20 31.59 -15.31
C GLU A 31 -30.85 31.99 -14.71
N ASN A 32 -30.36 31.25 -13.71
CA ASN A 32 -29.19 31.62 -12.93
C ASN A 32 -28.21 30.45 -12.77
N SER A 33 -26.95 30.79 -12.45
CA SER A 33 -25.94 29.78 -12.08
C SER A 33 -26.32 29.06 -10.80
N LEU A 34 -26.19 27.72 -10.80
CA LEU A 34 -26.38 26.89 -9.60
C LEU A 34 -25.44 27.26 -8.46
N PHE A 35 -24.24 27.73 -8.78
CA PHE A 35 -23.23 28.12 -7.78
C PHE A 35 -23.65 29.32 -6.95
N ASN A 36 -24.44 30.23 -7.54
CA ASN A 36 -24.96 31.43 -6.84
C ASN A 36 -25.79 31.05 -5.61
N ILE A 37 -26.40 29.86 -5.57
CA ILE A 37 -27.18 29.40 -4.42
C ILE A 37 -26.29 29.32 -3.16
N LEU A 38 -25.05 28.96 -3.33
CA LEU A 38 -24.05 28.87 -2.24
C LEU A 38 -23.24 30.16 -2.11
N GLU A 39 -22.84 30.77 -3.23
CA GLU A 39 -21.97 31.97 -3.25
C GLU A 39 -22.72 33.24 -2.89
N HIS A 40 -23.98 33.33 -3.30
CA HIS A 40 -24.86 34.51 -3.10
C HIS A 40 -26.25 34.09 -2.58
N PRO A 41 -26.34 33.46 -1.40
CA PRO A 41 -27.57 32.81 -0.92
C PRO A 41 -28.77 33.73 -0.79
N GLN A 42 -28.55 35.01 -0.60
CA GLN A 42 -29.65 36.00 -0.55
C GLN A 42 -30.47 36.06 -1.83
N THR A 43 -29.91 35.67 -2.97
CA THR A 43 -30.61 35.69 -4.28
C THR A 43 -31.80 34.72 -4.35
N ILE A 44 -31.83 33.73 -3.49
CA ILE A 44 -32.94 32.77 -3.37
C ILE A 44 -33.88 33.08 -2.20
N ASP A 45 -33.72 34.21 -1.52
CA ASP A 45 -34.52 34.62 -0.37
C ASP A 45 -34.75 33.48 0.65
N PRO A 46 -33.68 32.99 1.32
CA PRO A 46 -33.75 31.94 2.32
C PRO A 46 -34.24 32.50 3.66
N ASN A 47 -34.94 31.71 4.44
CA ASN A 47 -35.19 32.07 5.84
C ASN A 47 -33.91 31.94 6.68
N SER A 48 -33.91 32.48 7.91
CA SER A 48 -32.73 32.50 8.79
C SER A 48 -32.13 31.14 9.03
N LYS A 49 -32.94 30.09 9.23
CA LYS A 49 -32.45 28.69 9.44
C LYS A 49 -31.85 28.11 8.15
N GLN A 50 -32.40 28.43 7.00
CA GLN A 50 -31.87 28.00 5.71
C GLN A 50 -30.53 28.67 5.42
N LEU A 51 -30.44 29.97 5.72
CA LEU A 51 -29.21 30.75 5.54
C LEU A 51 -28.08 30.21 6.45
N GLU A 52 -28.39 29.92 7.71
CA GLU A 52 -27.45 29.29 8.66
C GLU A 52 -26.90 27.96 8.12
N LYS A 53 -27.78 27.10 7.56
CA LYS A 53 -27.36 25.82 6.96
C LYS A 53 -26.52 25.99 5.71
N ILE A 54 -26.79 26.99 4.87
CA ILE A 54 -25.96 27.32 3.70
C ILE A 54 -24.59 27.78 4.17
N SER A 55 -24.51 28.62 5.19
CA SER A 55 -23.26 29.12 5.76
C SER A 55 -22.41 27.98 6.29
N LEU A 56 -23.01 27.06 7.05
CA LEU A 56 -22.34 25.87 7.58
C LEU A 56 -21.84 24.96 6.44
N LEU A 57 -22.63 24.78 5.38
CA LEU A 57 -22.24 23.99 4.21
C LEU A 57 -21.04 24.62 3.48
N ASN A 58 -21.03 25.94 3.32
CA ASN A 58 -19.92 26.66 2.71
C ASN A 58 -18.64 26.56 3.56
N GLU A 59 -18.74 26.66 4.87
CA GLU A 59 -17.62 26.47 5.79
C GLU A 59 -17.06 25.05 5.70
N PHE A 60 -17.95 24.05 5.67
CA PHE A 60 -17.56 22.65 5.49
C PHE A 60 -16.82 22.41 4.15
N ILE A 61 -17.37 22.93 3.05
CA ILE A 61 -16.76 22.79 1.71
C ILE A 61 -15.38 23.47 1.68
N SER A 62 -15.28 24.68 2.25
CA SER A 62 -14.01 25.42 2.30
C SER A 62 -12.96 24.68 3.14
N SER A 63 -13.35 24.21 4.33
CA SER A 63 -12.46 23.42 5.21
C SER A 63 -12.03 22.11 4.55
N TYR A 64 -12.96 21.40 3.90
CA TYR A 64 -12.66 20.18 3.16
C TYR A 64 -11.63 20.44 2.04
N ASN A 65 -11.82 21.49 1.26
CA ASN A 65 -10.91 21.83 0.17
C ASN A 65 -9.50 22.18 0.69
N LEU A 66 -9.42 22.95 1.78
CA LEU A 66 -8.13 23.29 2.40
C LEU A 66 -7.42 22.05 2.95
N LEU A 67 -8.13 21.18 3.67
CA LEU A 67 -7.58 19.92 4.17
C LEU A 67 -7.11 19.02 3.03
N ARG A 68 -7.89 18.93 1.94
CA ARG A 68 -7.54 18.14 0.77
C ARG A 68 -6.26 18.63 0.11
N VAL A 69 -6.08 19.96 -0.05
CA VAL A 69 -4.83 20.52 -0.59
C VAL A 69 -3.66 20.20 0.32
N TYR A 70 -3.81 20.40 1.64
CA TYR A 70 -2.77 20.10 2.62
C TYR A 70 -2.38 18.61 2.61
N GLU A 71 -3.36 17.71 2.58
CA GLU A 71 -3.11 16.27 2.52
C GLU A 71 -2.43 15.85 1.22
N GLN A 72 -2.81 16.44 0.08
CA GLN A 72 -2.17 16.13 -1.20
C GLN A 72 -0.71 16.57 -1.25
N GLU A 73 -0.39 17.75 -0.69
CA GLU A 73 0.99 18.24 -0.61
C GLU A 73 1.88 17.42 0.32
N ASN A 74 1.29 16.75 1.33
CA ASN A 74 2.00 15.98 2.34
C ASN A 74 1.87 14.45 2.17
N LYS A 75 1.19 13.96 1.11
CA LYS A 75 1.10 12.53 0.86
C LYS A 75 2.47 11.94 0.55
N LEU A 76 2.85 10.94 1.33
CA LEU A 76 4.04 10.15 1.06
C LEU A 76 3.76 9.23 -0.15
N SER A 77 4.48 9.46 -1.24
CA SER A 77 4.41 8.61 -2.43
C SER A 77 5.61 7.66 -2.49
N LEU A 78 5.34 6.37 -2.61
CA LEU A 78 6.35 5.33 -2.80
C LEU A 78 6.52 5.02 -4.30
N SER A 79 6.98 6.02 -5.04
CA SER A 79 7.06 6.00 -6.51
C SER A 79 8.36 5.41 -7.08
N SER A 80 9.33 5.07 -6.22
CA SER A 80 10.59 4.42 -6.63
C SER A 80 11.07 3.44 -5.56
N SER A 81 11.84 2.42 -5.98
CA SER A 81 12.43 1.44 -5.06
C SER A 81 13.34 2.11 -4.03
N THR A 82 14.04 3.19 -4.41
CA THR A 82 14.90 3.94 -3.48
C THR A 82 14.09 4.59 -2.36
N VAL A 83 13.03 5.33 -2.68
CA VAL A 83 12.15 5.96 -1.69
C VAL A 83 11.49 4.90 -0.82
N THR A 84 10.99 3.84 -1.45
CA THR A 84 10.36 2.70 -0.77
C THR A 84 11.33 2.01 0.20
N GLY A 85 12.53 1.72 -0.25
CA GLY A 85 13.55 1.08 0.58
C GLY A 85 13.98 1.94 1.76
N GLN A 86 14.20 3.24 1.58
CA GLN A 86 14.49 4.17 2.66
C GLN A 86 13.33 4.28 3.66
N TYR A 87 12.10 4.30 3.18
CA TYR A 87 10.91 4.31 4.02
C TYR A 87 10.89 3.08 4.94
N PHE A 88 11.03 1.88 4.41
CA PHE A 88 11.02 0.67 5.24
C PHE A 88 12.28 0.52 6.09
N ALA A 89 13.45 0.96 5.63
CA ALA A 89 14.66 0.99 6.45
C ALA A 89 14.48 1.89 7.68
N SER A 90 13.76 3.00 7.56
CA SER A 90 13.44 3.86 8.70
C SER A 90 12.51 3.21 9.71
N LEU A 91 11.56 2.39 9.26
CA LEU A 91 10.58 1.71 10.12
C LEU A 91 11.11 0.42 10.75
N LEU A 92 11.93 -0.33 10.03
CA LEU A 92 12.34 -1.69 10.40
C LEU A 92 13.81 -1.81 10.79
N GLY A 93 14.67 -0.90 10.34
CA GLY A 93 16.12 -1.03 10.47
C GLY A 93 16.65 -1.02 11.91
N GLY A 94 15.88 -0.45 12.85
CA GLY A 94 16.22 -0.44 14.28
C GLY A 94 15.83 -1.73 15.03
N ILE A 95 15.02 -2.61 14.43
CA ILE A 95 14.47 -3.81 15.08
C ILE A 95 15.44 -4.97 14.87
N LYS A 96 16.08 -5.44 15.97
CA LYS A 96 17.11 -6.48 15.93
C LYS A 96 16.76 -7.76 16.70
N ASP A 97 15.72 -7.71 17.50
CA ASP A 97 15.33 -8.78 18.44
C ASP A 97 14.21 -9.67 17.90
N LYS A 98 13.54 -9.24 16.83
CA LYS A 98 12.41 -9.94 16.25
C LYS A 98 12.26 -9.64 14.76
N GLU A 99 11.59 -10.55 14.08
CA GLU A 99 11.15 -10.37 12.71
C GLU A 99 9.78 -9.69 12.69
N LYS A 100 9.63 -8.70 11.84
CA LYS A 100 8.40 -7.93 11.68
C LYS A 100 8.04 -7.83 10.21
N PHE A 101 6.85 -8.32 9.87
CA PHE A 101 6.31 -8.22 8.53
C PHE A 101 5.28 -7.10 8.45
N MET A 102 5.48 -6.21 7.50
CA MET A 102 4.62 -5.04 7.27
C MET A 102 4.09 -5.03 5.84
N VAL A 103 2.92 -4.44 5.67
CA VAL A 103 2.33 -4.17 4.36
C VAL A 103 1.92 -2.71 4.30
N THR A 104 2.33 -2.03 3.24
CA THR A 104 1.86 -0.68 2.91
C THR A 104 0.83 -0.77 1.79
N PHE A 105 -0.35 -0.22 2.04
CA PHE A 105 -1.47 -0.13 1.12
C PHE A 105 -1.44 1.22 0.43
N LEU A 106 -1.56 1.20 -0.91
CA LEU A 106 -1.35 2.36 -1.77
C LEU A 106 -2.58 2.65 -2.62
N ASP A 107 -2.82 3.92 -2.89
CA ASP A 107 -3.79 4.36 -3.89
C ASP A 107 -3.26 4.16 -5.33
N SER A 108 -4.06 4.55 -6.34
CA SER A 108 -3.68 4.46 -7.76
C SER A 108 -2.48 5.34 -8.15
N GLY A 109 -2.12 6.33 -7.35
CA GLY A 109 -0.94 7.18 -7.52
C GLY A 109 0.27 6.71 -6.72
N ASN A 110 0.21 5.51 -6.12
CA ASN A 110 1.21 4.96 -5.20
C ASN A 110 1.45 5.83 -3.96
N ASN A 111 0.46 6.62 -3.56
CA ASN A 111 0.49 7.32 -2.28
C ASN A 111 0.09 6.37 -1.16
N VAL A 112 0.75 6.51 -0.02
CA VAL A 112 0.47 5.68 1.16
C VAL A 112 -0.92 6.00 1.71
N ILE A 113 -1.81 4.99 1.73
CA ILE A 113 -3.07 5.03 2.45
C ILE A 113 -2.82 4.66 3.90
N GLU A 114 -2.15 3.53 4.12
CA GLU A 114 -1.84 3.02 5.44
C GLU A 114 -0.66 2.05 5.38
N THR A 115 0.13 1.98 6.46
CA THR A 115 1.14 0.94 6.67
C THR A 115 0.81 0.17 7.94
N ARG A 116 0.65 -1.16 7.81
CA ARG A 116 0.31 -2.05 8.94
C ARG A 116 1.40 -3.06 9.20
N THR A 117 1.65 -3.32 10.47
CA THR A 117 2.32 -4.55 10.90
C THR A 117 1.31 -5.68 10.81
N MET A 118 1.58 -6.66 9.98
CA MET A 118 0.72 -7.84 9.82
C MET A 118 1.13 -8.97 10.77
N THR A 119 2.42 -9.06 11.04
CA THR A 119 2.97 -10.08 11.94
C THR A 119 4.21 -9.56 12.63
N GLU A 120 4.36 -9.98 13.87
CA GLU A 120 5.51 -9.73 14.73
C GLU A 120 5.77 -11.01 15.53
N GLY A 121 6.99 -11.58 15.46
CA GLY A 121 7.33 -12.84 16.14
C GLY A 121 8.80 -12.93 16.51
N GLY A 122 9.15 -13.90 17.35
CA GLY A 122 10.55 -14.24 17.62
C GLY A 122 11.30 -14.66 16.35
N ILE A 123 12.62 -14.76 16.45
CA ILE A 123 13.52 -15.15 15.36
C ILE A 123 13.14 -16.56 14.88
N ASN A 124 12.29 -16.81 14.00
CA ASN A 124 11.77 -18.07 13.41
C ASN A 124 10.28 -18.36 13.70
N GLU A 125 9.49 -17.39 14.18
CA GLU A 125 8.10 -17.67 14.57
C GLU A 125 7.07 -16.68 13.97
N ALA A 126 7.50 -15.78 13.08
CA ALA A 126 6.57 -14.85 12.46
C ALA A 126 5.72 -15.59 11.40
N VAL A 127 4.44 -15.78 11.68
CA VAL A 127 3.51 -16.44 10.75
C VAL A 127 2.68 -15.40 10.04
N VAL A 128 2.81 -15.33 8.72
CA VAL A 128 1.98 -14.45 7.88
C VAL A 128 0.74 -15.21 7.40
N TYR A 129 -0.41 -14.67 7.69
CA TYR A 129 -1.70 -15.18 7.24
C TYR A 129 -2.18 -14.38 6.00
N PRO A 130 -2.11 -14.94 4.79
CA PRO A 130 -2.51 -14.23 3.56
C PRO A 130 -3.93 -13.70 3.61
N ARG A 131 -4.84 -14.40 4.30
CA ARG A 131 -6.23 -13.98 4.49
C ARG A 131 -6.35 -12.66 5.27
N GLU A 132 -5.49 -12.43 6.26
CA GLU A 132 -5.53 -11.18 7.03
C GLU A 132 -4.97 -10.01 6.20
N VAL A 133 -3.96 -10.27 5.35
CA VAL A 133 -3.45 -9.27 4.39
C VAL A 133 -4.56 -8.89 3.40
N LEU A 134 -5.30 -9.89 2.88
CA LEU A 134 -6.42 -9.66 1.98
C LEU A 134 -7.53 -8.83 2.63
N LYS A 135 -7.93 -9.16 3.85
CA LYS A 135 -8.94 -8.36 4.59
C LYS A 135 -8.51 -6.90 4.76
N ALA A 136 -7.25 -6.69 5.12
CA ALA A 136 -6.70 -5.35 5.29
C ALA A 136 -6.70 -4.56 3.97
N ALA A 137 -6.30 -5.18 2.87
CA ALA A 137 -6.29 -4.57 1.54
C ALA A 137 -7.69 -4.14 1.08
N LEU A 138 -8.69 -5.02 1.27
CA LEU A 138 -10.08 -4.72 0.93
C LEU A 138 -10.66 -3.61 1.83
N ALA A 139 -10.31 -3.60 3.12
CA ALA A 139 -10.75 -2.55 4.04
C ALA A 139 -10.17 -1.17 3.72
N CYS A 140 -8.95 -1.11 3.17
CA CYS A 140 -8.30 0.13 2.73
C CYS A 140 -8.74 0.57 1.33
N ASP A 141 -9.46 -0.27 0.56
CA ASP A 141 -9.78 -0.02 -0.85
C ASP A 141 -8.53 0.37 -1.67
N CYS A 142 -7.41 -0.31 -1.41
CA CYS A 142 -6.14 -0.02 -2.05
C CYS A 142 -6.08 -0.53 -3.49
N LYS A 143 -5.27 0.13 -4.32
CA LYS A 143 -4.98 -0.33 -5.70
C LYS A 143 -3.70 -1.14 -5.77
N ASN A 144 -2.73 -0.80 -4.95
CA ASN A 144 -1.44 -1.46 -4.90
C ASN A 144 -1.02 -1.73 -3.45
N LEU A 145 -0.10 -2.66 -3.27
CA LEU A 145 0.55 -2.88 -1.98
C LEU A 145 2.04 -3.19 -2.16
N ILE A 146 2.81 -2.86 -1.12
CA ILE A 146 4.21 -3.21 -1.00
C ILE A 146 4.39 -3.99 0.29
N LEU A 147 5.13 -5.10 0.20
CA LEU A 147 5.48 -5.96 1.31
C LEU A 147 6.84 -5.53 1.86
N ALA A 148 7.06 -5.66 3.17
CA ALA A 148 8.37 -5.48 3.75
C ALA A 148 8.54 -6.29 5.03
N HIS A 149 9.77 -6.74 5.28
CA HIS A 149 10.15 -7.31 6.57
C HIS A 149 11.63 -7.04 6.86
N ASN A 150 12.00 -7.18 8.12
CA ASN A 150 13.41 -7.10 8.52
C ASN A 150 14.00 -8.47 8.74
N HIS A 151 15.29 -8.60 8.44
CA HIS A 151 16.14 -9.73 8.83
C HIS A 151 17.03 -9.32 10.03
N PRO A 152 16.67 -9.68 11.26
CA PRO A 152 17.48 -9.36 12.44
C PRO A 152 18.91 -9.87 12.35
N GLY A 153 19.11 -11.01 11.68
CA GLY A 153 20.42 -11.61 11.42
C GLY A 153 21.32 -10.89 10.43
N GLY A 154 20.85 -9.80 9.82
CA GLY A 154 21.66 -8.95 8.96
C GLY A 154 21.78 -9.40 7.50
N SER A 155 21.14 -10.52 7.09
CA SER A 155 21.14 -10.98 5.70
C SER A 155 20.30 -10.07 4.81
N LEU A 156 20.84 -9.70 3.65
CA LEU A 156 20.11 -8.98 2.59
C LEU A 156 19.67 -9.89 1.44
N LYS A 157 19.76 -11.21 1.62
CA LYS A 157 19.34 -12.17 0.62
C LYS A 157 17.88 -12.58 0.90
N ALA A 158 17.05 -12.59 -0.12
CA ALA A 158 15.70 -13.12 -0.03
C ALA A 158 15.76 -14.65 0.24
N SER A 159 15.02 -15.09 1.25
CA SER A 159 14.88 -16.52 1.56
C SER A 159 13.87 -17.19 0.63
N SER A 160 13.85 -18.52 0.62
CA SER A 160 12.83 -19.29 -0.10
C SER A 160 11.41 -18.99 0.41
N GLN A 161 11.28 -18.73 1.72
CA GLN A 161 10.01 -18.35 2.35
C GLN A 161 9.53 -16.97 1.90
N ASP A 162 10.44 -15.98 1.75
CA ASP A 162 10.11 -14.66 1.22
C ASP A 162 9.57 -14.73 -0.21
N ILE A 163 10.22 -15.55 -1.04
CA ILE A 163 9.81 -15.79 -2.42
C ILE A 163 8.46 -16.50 -2.45
N GLU A 164 8.25 -17.51 -1.60
CA GLU A 164 6.98 -18.23 -1.51
C GLU A 164 5.84 -17.31 -1.05
N LEU A 165 6.05 -16.51 0.01
CA LEU A 165 5.07 -15.55 0.51
C LEU A 165 4.69 -14.53 -0.57
N THR A 166 5.70 -13.96 -1.23
CA THR A 166 5.49 -13.01 -2.32
C THR A 166 4.66 -13.63 -3.44
N ARG A 167 4.99 -14.88 -3.83
CA ARG A 167 4.24 -15.63 -4.86
C ARG A 167 2.79 -15.88 -4.45
N LYS A 168 2.54 -16.29 -3.20
CA LYS A 168 1.20 -16.53 -2.68
C LYS A 168 0.36 -15.25 -2.68
N LEU A 169 0.90 -14.16 -2.15
CA LEU A 169 0.19 -12.89 -2.13
C LEU A 169 -0.06 -12.35 -3.54
N HIS A 170 0.93 -12.42 -4.43
CA HIS A 170 0.73 -12.04 -5.84
C HIS A 170 -0.40 -12.84 -6.50
N ALA A 171 -0.46 -14.17 -6.28
CA ALA A 171 -1.52 -15.02 -6.83
C ALA A 171 -2.91 -14.67 -6.29
N ILE A 172 -3.02 -14.23 -5.03
CA ILE A 172 -4.27 -13.83 -4.38
C ILE A 172 -4.75 -12.48 -4.91
N PHE A 173 -3.84 -11.51 -5.07
CA PHE A 173 -4.20 -10.13 -5.39
C PHE A 173 -4.37 -9.86 -6.89
N THR A 174 -3.66 -10.59 -7.76
CA THR A 174 -3.75 -10.42 -9.22
C THR A 174 -5.19 -10.56 -9.75
N PRO A 175 -6.00 -11.58 -9.37
CA PRO A 175 -7.38 -11.69 -9.84
C PRO A 175 -8.30 -10.57 -9.34
N LEU A 176 -7.90 -9.85 -8.30
CA LEU A 176 -8.63 -8.72 -7.72
C LEU A 176 -8.18 -7.38 -8.29
N GLU A 177 -7.27 -7.41 -9.28
CA GLU A 177 -6.67 -6.21 -9.89
C GLU A 177 -5.95 -5.30 -8.87
N ILE A 178 -5.42 -5.90 -7.79
CA ILE A 178 -4.58 -5.24 -6.80
C ILE A 178 -3.13 -5.64 -7.07
N GLY A 179 -2.27 -4.65 -7.32
CA GLY A 179 -0.85 -4.86 -7.63
C GLY A 179 -0.02 -5.14 -6.37
N VAL A 180 0.81 -6.20 -6.39
CA VAL A 180 1.91 -6.38 -5.43
C VAL A 180 3.17 -5.84 -6.10
N LEU A 181 3.55 -4.61 -5.76
CA LEU A 181 4.59 -3.88 -6.51
C LEU A 181 6.01 -4.30 -6.14
N ASP A 182 6.26 -4.59 -4.87
CA ASP A 182 7.58 -4.96 -4.38
C ASP A 182 7.51 -5.76 -3.08
N HIS A 183 8.61 -6.42 -2.73
CA HIS A 183 8.87 -6.95 -1.40
C HIS A 183 10.27 -6.50 -0.97
N VAL A 184 10.30 -5.64 0.04
CA VAL A 184 11.53 -5.01 0.55
C VAL A 184 12.04 -5.78 1.77
N ILE A 185 13.30 -6.18 1.75
CA ILE A 185 13.97 -6.85 2.85
C ILE A 185 14.95 -5.89 3.48
N VAL A 186 14.81 -5.65 4.78
CA VAL A 186 15.59 -4.68 5.53
C VAL A 186 16.56 -5.39 6.49
N ALA A 187 17.83 -4.97 6.50
CA ALA A 187 18.84 -5.45 7.44
C ALA A 187 19.65 -4.27 8.00
N GLY A 188 19.28 -3.83 9.21
CA GLY A 188 19.81 -2.60 9.78
C GLY A 188 19.47 -1.39 8.88
N PRO A 189 20.46 -0.55 8.53
CA PRO A 189 20.22 0.61 7.67
C PRO A 189 20.14 0.27 6.18
N LYS A 190 20.38 -0.98 5.80
CA LYS A 190 20.42 -1.44 4.41
C LYS A 190 19.12 -2.16 4.05
N TYR A 191 18.84 -2.21 2.76
CA TYR A 191 17.67 -2.92 2.22
C TYR A 191 17.97 -3.48 0.83
N ILE A 192 17.14 -4.41 0.39
CA ILE A 192 17.02 -4.83 -1.00
C ILE A 192 15.56 -4.77 -1.43
N SER A 193 15.34 -4.55 -2.72
CA SER A 193 14.06 -4.65 -3.41
C SER A 193 14.04 -5.94 -4.23
N MET A 194 13.07 -6.82 -3.99
CA MET A 194 12.89 -8.03 -4.80
C MET A 194 12.50 -7.68 -6.24
N ALA A 195 11.80 -6.56 -6.46
CA ALA A 195 11.47 -6.08 -7.78
C ALA A 195 12.73 -5.70 -8.58
N GLU A 196 13.67 -4.95 -7.98
CA GLU A 196 14.95 -4.61 -8.61
C GLU A 196 15.82 -5.84 -8.91
N GLN A 197 15.71 -6.87 -8.06
CA GLN A 197 16.46 -8.12 -8.26
C GLN A 197 15.79 -9.08 -9.24
N GLY A 198 14.63 -8.73 -9.81
CA GLY A 198 13.88 -9.60 -10.71
C GLY A 198 13.28 -10.84 -10.04
N LEU A 199 13.09 -10.80 -8.72
CA LEU A 199 12.53 -11.90 -7.92
C LEU A 199 11.01 -11.86 -7.77
N MET A 200 10.36 -10.80 -8.27
CA MET A 200 8.90 -10.72 -8.26
C MET A 200 8.29 -11.76 -9.21
N PRO A 201 7.17 -12.38 -8.82
CA PRO A 201 6.49 -13.36 -9.65
C PRO A 201 6.07 -12.75 -10.98
N MET A 202 6.39 -13.41 -12.09
CA MET A 202 5.91 -13.05 -13.41
C MET A 202 4.78 -13.97 -13.84
N GLY A 203 3.70 -13.40 -14.37
CA GLY A 203 2.66 -14.14 -15.09
C GLY A 203 1.30 -14.24 -14.39
N HIS A 204 0.28 -14.41 -15.24
CA HIS A 204 -1.09 -14.71 -14.85
C HIS A 204 -1.28 -16.23 -14.75
N GLY A 205 -2.07 -16.68 -13.79
CA GLY A 205 -2.48 -18.10 -13.71
C GLY A 205 -1.96 -18.88 -12.52
N LEU A 206 -1.28 -18.23 -11.58
CA LEU A 206 -0.99 -18.85 -10.28
C LEU A 206 -2.32 -19.06 -9.52
N LYS A 207 -2.52 -20.28 -9.00
CA LYS A 207 -3.71 -20.55 -8.17
C LYS A 207 -3.54 -19.91 -6.80
N PRO A 208 -4.54 -19.15 -6.29
CA PRO A 208 -4.51 -18.60 -4.95
C PRO A 208 -4.35 -19.71 -3.89
N ASN A 209 -3.46 -19.49 -2.94
CA ASN A 209 -3.23 -20.36 -1.79
C ASN A 209 -3.24 -19.51 -0.52
N TYR A 210 -4.17 -19.77 0.40
CA TYR A 210 -4.40 -19.00 1.62
C TYR A 210 -3.73 -19.63 2.87
N GLU A 211 -2.94 -20.70 2.70
CA GLU A 211 -2.20 -21.32 3.80
C GLU A 211 -1.17 -20.34 4.37
N PRO A 212 -1.01 -20.32 5.71
CA PRO A 212 -0.02 -19.49 6.37
C PRO A 212 1.40 -19.76 5.89
N VAL A 213 2.26 -18.75 5.93
CA VAL A 213 3.69 -18.85 5.65
C VAL A 213 4.44 -18.47 6.92
N ILE A 214 5.32 -19.39 7.37
CA ILE A 214 6.22 -19.14 8.49
C ILE A 214 7.44 -18.42 7.92
N MET A 215 7.70 -17.23 8.44
CA MET A 215 8.90 -16.46 8.11
C MET A 215 10.01 -16.96 9.02
N ASN A 216 11.03 -17.57 8.46
CA ASN A 216 12.22 -17.97 9.20
C ASN A 216 13.34 -16.99 8.86
N SER A 217 13.84 -16.24 9.83
CA SER A 217 15.13 -15.57 9.67
C SER A 217 16.19 -16.64 9.53
N SER A 218 16.69 -16.83 8.32
CA SER A 218 17.69 -17.83 8.02
C SER A 218 19.01 -17.51 8.73
N PHE A 219 19.20 -18.03 9.95
CA PHE A 219 20.50 -18.49 10.38
C PHE A 219 20.75 -19.94 9.87
N ALA A 220 19.93 -20.45 8.97
CA ALA A 220 20.21 -21.70 8.33
C ALA A 220 21.40 -21.48 7.39
N GLU A 221 22.53 -21.98 7.81
CA GLU A 221 23.65 -22.36 6.96
C GLU A 221 23.08 -22.98 5.68
N ASP A 222 23.01 -22.19 4.61
CA ASP A 222 22.84 -22.70 3.27
C ASP A 222 24.19 -23.36 2.91
N ASN A 223 24.48 -24.50 3.58
CA ASN A 223 25.54 -25.42 3.23
C ASN A 223 25.20 -26.23 1.96
N SER A 224 24.38 -25.70 1.11
CA SER A 224 24.30 -26.13 -0.28
C SER A 224 25.29 -25.30 -1.12
N PHE A 225 26.56 -25.36 -0.77
CA PHE A 225 27.59 -25.22 -1.77
C PHE A 225 27.38 -26.36 -2.76
N ASP A 226 26.95 -25.98 -3.95
CA ASP A 226 26.76 -26.93 -5.05
C ASP A 226 28.07 -27.68 -5.23
N LYS A 227 28.04 -29.03 -5.08
CA LYS A 227 29.22 -29.87 -5.28
C LYS A 227 29.94 -29.63 -6.61
N ASN A 228 29.19 -29.08 -7.58
CA ASN A 228 29.73 -28.70 -8.88
C ASN A 228 30.63 -27.46 -8.84
N GLU A 229 30.45 -26.52 -7.88
CA GLU A 229 31.37 -25.37 -7.73
C GLU A 229 32.68 -25.79 -7.05
N GLN A 230 32.66 -26.78 -6.14
CA GLN A 230 33.89 -27.30 -5.53
C GLN A 230 34.75 -28.02 -6.58
N GLU A 231 34.16 -28.84 -7.45
CA GLU A 231 34.91 -29.49 -8.55
C GLU A 231 35.50 -28.46 -9.53
N THR A 232 34.78 -27.36 -9.77
CA THR A 232 35.27 -26.29 -10.67
C THR A 232 36.44 -25.52 -10.04
N ILE A 233 36.42 -25.24 -8.75
CA ILE A 233 37.51 -24.57 -8.02
C ILE A 233 38.74 -25.48 -7.92
N HIS A 234 38.55 -26.77 -7.66
CA HIS A 234 39.66 -27.77 -7.67
C HIS A 234 40.32 -27.89 -9.04
N THR A 235 39.55 -27.81 -10.09
CA THR A 235 40.05 -27.84 -11.48
C THR A 235 40.82 -26.57 -11.87
N ILE A 236 40.40 -25.40 -11.38
CA ILE A 236 41.04 -24.11 -11.69
C ILE A 236 42.34 -23.92 -10.87
N LEU A 237 42.38 -24.40 -9.63
CA LEU A 237 43.51 -24.17 -8.75
C LEU A 237 44.56 -25.27 -8.82
N GLY A 238 44.31 -26.43 -9.51
CA GLY A 238 45.27 -27.48 -9.73
C GLY A 238 45.76 -28.17 -8.43
N ILE A 239 44.95 -28.15 -7.37
CA ILE A 239 45.28 -28.73 -6.05
C ILE A 239 44.72 -30.16 -6.00
N GLY A 240 45.57 -31.15 -5.97
CA GLY A 240 45.20 -32.57 -5.82
C GLY A 240 44.70 -32.89 -4.41
N GLU A 241 43.84 -33.92 -4.29
CA GLU A 241 43.13 -34.31 -3.07
C GLU A 241 44.03 -34.73 -1.88
N GLU A 242 45.35 -34.75 -2.00
CA GLU A 242 46.27 -35.29 -0.97
C GLU A 242 46.87 -34.23 0.00
N GLU A 243 46.58 -32.95 -0.11
CA GLU A 243 47.22 -31.90 0.70
C GLU A 243 46.38 -31.35 1.87
N TRP A 244 45.20 -31.86 2.14
CA TRP A 244 44.29 -31.29 3.19
C TRP A 244 44.23 -32.10 4.50
N GLU A 245 45.01 -33.18 4.68
CA GLU A 245 45.10 -33.97 5.92
C GLU A 245 46.41 -33.76 6.71
N ARG A 246 47.00 -32.59 6.65
CA ARG A 246 48.16 -32.30 7.54
C ARG A 246 48.01 -30.99 8.27
#